data_2a331c1a6775c7f82ed5879bb609cdf9
#
_entry.id   2a331c1a6775c7f82ed5879bb609cdf9
#
_cell.length_a   1.000
_cell.length_b   1.000
_cell.length_c   1.000
_cell.angle_alpha   90.00
_cell.angle_beta   90.00
_cell.angle_gamma   90.00
#
_symmetry.space_group_name_H-M   'P 1'
#
loop_
_entity.id
_entity.type
_entity.pdbx_description
1 polymer ?
#
loop_
_entity_poly.entity_id
_entity_poly.type
_entity_poly.pdbx_seq_one_letter_code
_entity_poly.pdbx_strand_id
1 'polypeptide(L)'
;MNGRNEEGASQVIARRGGALALVGLISAFVVGCAAPPPPPAIVAPAVSADQLVGKWGFAAYHKDEDRARTLKEAAAQCNRPYVINKGPTGGLMMNLADQKELSELVLKAGPSGQTYLGPPGDAGTADDRIVSNVDANSFTTVWVDPDNASRYGTSVYVRCGKR
;
A
#
# COMPACT_ATOMS: atom_id res chain seq x y z
N MET A 1 40.20 -36.92 3.22
CA MET A 1 41.46 -36.48 2.62
C MET A 1 41.54 -35.02 2.92
N ASN A 2 42.21 -34.68 4.00
CA ASN A 2 43.57 -34.10 4.11
C ASN A 2 43.59 -32.67 3.58
N GLY A 3 44.09 -31.67 4.24
CA GLY A 3 44.96 -31.48 5.39
C GLY A 3 44.88 -30.00 5.74
N ARG A 4 44.91 -29.58 6.96
CA ARG A 4 46.06 -29.30 7.82
C ARG A 4 47.15 -28.40 7.18
N ASN A 5 47.39 -27.27 7.81
CA ASN A 5 48.64 -26.89 8.48
C ASN A 5 48.47 -25.43 8.96
N GLU A 6 48.47 -25.13 10.27
CA GLU A 6 49.69 -24.99 11.15
C GLU A 6 50.59 -23.87 10.67
N GLU A 7 50.80 -23.01 11.47
CA GLU A 7 51.70 -22.72 12.62
C GLU A 7 52.65 -21.60 12.27
N GLY A 8 53.00 -20.80 13.23
CA GLY A 8 54.14 -19.94 13.14
C GLY A 8 54.16 -18.80 14.15
N ALA A 9 54.39 -19.18 15.36
CA ALA A 9 54.87 -18.35 16.46
C ALA A 9 56.15 -17.57 16.10
N SER A 10 56.35 -16.43 16.69
CA SER A 10 57.56 -16.16 17.47
C SER A 10 57.55 -14.79 18.13
N GLN A 11 57.81 -14.82 19.39
CA GLN A 11 58.11 -13.72 20.29
C GLN A 11 59.44 -13.04 19.92
N VAL A 12 59.55 -11.76 20.19
CA VAL A 12 60.79 -11.21 20.71
C VAL A 12 60.51 -10.07 21.70
N ILE A 13 60.97 -10.29 22.87
CA ILE A 13 61.08 -9.39 24.01
C ILE A 13 62.18 -8.37 23.78
N ALA A 14 61.94 -7.09 24.05
CA ALA A 14 63.04 -6.21 24.47
C ALA A 14 62.50 -5.10 25.41
N ARG A 15 63.03 -5.16 26.61
CA ARG A 15 62.88 -4.21 27.74
C ARG A 15 63.63 -2.90 27.48
N ARG A 16 63.15 -1.87 28.10
CA ARG A 16 63.77 -0.71 28.80
C ARG A 16 62.97 0.52 28.46
N GLY A 17 62.37 1.21 29.37
CA GLY A 17 62.80 1.80 30.61
C GLY A 17 62.61 3.30 30.50
N GLY A 18 61.79 3.88 31.35
CA GLY A 18 61.88 5.30 31.54
C GLY A 18 60.57 6.11 31.63
N ALA A 19 60.34 6.51 32.87
CA ALA A 19 59.74 7.78 33.28
C ALA A 19 58.24 8.10 33.11
N LEU A 20 57.64 8.22 34.29
CA LEU A 20 56.35 8.81 34.64
C LEU A 20 56.11 10.18 33.97
N ALA A 21 54.92 10.30 33.38
CA ALA A 21 54.18 11.55 33.35
C ALA A 21 52.68 11.19 33.41
N LEU A 22 52.07 11.30 34.55
CA LEU A 22 50.65 11.23 34.76
C LEU A 22 50.01 12.52 34.20
N VAL A 23 49.45 12.43 33.00
CA VAL A 23 48.54 13.42 32.48
C VAL A 23 47.13 12.78 32.51
N GLY A 24 46.36 13.17 33.53
CA GLY A 24 44.99 12.76 33.65
C GLY A 24 44.15 13.38 32.54
N LEU A 25 43.80 12.59 31.52
CA LEU A 25 42.73 12.93 30.56
C LEU A 25 41.38 12.57 31.19
N ILE A 26 40.70 13.59 31.71
CA ILE A 26 39.29 13.46 32.04
C ILE A 26 38.50 13.41 30.73
N SER A 27 38.21 12.21 30.27
CA SER A 27 37.28 12.00 29.15
C SER A 27 35.89 12.24 29.66
N ALA A 28 35.35 13.42 29.38
CA ALA A 28 33.92 13.71 29.58
C ALA A 28 33.12 12.90 28.59
N PHE A 29 32.51 11.79 29.03
CA PHE A 29 31.50 11.06 28.25
C PHE A 29 30.25 11.95 28.16
N VAL A 30 30.09 12.62 27.02
CA VAL A 30 28.84 13.25 26.64
C VAL A 30 27.89 12.13 26.25
N VAL A 31 27.06 11.69 27.21
CA VAL A 31 25.93 10.80 26.93
C VAL A 31 24.90 11.61 26.16
N GLY A 32 24.99 11.56 24.82
CA GLY A 32 23.97 12.12 23.96
C GLY A 32 22.67 11.32 24.13
N CYS A 33 21.66 11.93 24.75
CA CYS A 33 20.29 11.40 24.71
C CYS A 33 19.83 11.42 23.24
N ALA A 34 19.92 10.30 22.54
CA ALA A 34 19.29 10.13 21.25
C ALA A 34 17.77 10.17 21.48
N ALA A 35 17.09 11.18 20.92
CA ALA A 35 15.64 11.22 20.92
C ALA A 35 15.10 9.96 20.20
N PRO A 36 14.01 9.34 20.69
CA PRO A 36 13.40 8.22 19.98
C PRO A 36 13.00 8.68 18.57
N PRO A 37 13.08 7.79 17.55
CA PRO A 37 12.66 8.11 16.19
C PRO A 37 11.18 8.53 16.20
N PRO A 38 10.77 9.52 15.41
CA PRO A 38 9.38 9.91 15.30
C PRO A 38 8.53 8.71 14.85
N PRO A 39 7.29 8.57 15.34
CA PRO A 39 6.40 7.51 14.88
C PRO A 39 6.21 7.60 13.36
N PRO A 40 6.02 6.46 12.68
CA PRO A 40 5.80 6.46 11.24
C PRO A 40 4.59 7.33 10.89
N ALA A 41 4.76 8.21 9.92
CA ALA A 41 3.69 9.08 9.44
C ALA A 41 2.57 8.20 8.85
N ILE A 42 1.33 8.38 9.33
CA ILE A 42 0.16 7.74 8.73
C ILE A 42 -0.07 8.44 7.39
N VAL A 43 0.22 7.75 6.29
CA VAL A 43 -0.06 8.23 4.94
C VAL A 43 -1.55 8.04 4.68
N ALA A 44 -2.29 9.14 4.48
CA ALA A 44 -3.68 9.07 4.05
C ALA A 44 -3.78 8.61 2.58
N PRO A 45 -4.81 7.83 2.21
CA PRO A 45 -5.04 7.49 0.80
C PRO A 45 -5.32 8.74 -0.02
N ALA A 46 -4.83 8.75 -1.27
CA ALA A 46 -5.02 9.88 -2.18
C ALA A 46 -6.49 10.08 -2.62
N VAL A 47 -7.32 9.05 -2.45
CA VAL A 47 -8.75 9.04 -2.78
C VAL A 47 -9.55 9.00 -1.48
N SER A 48 -10.61 9.82 -1.39
CA SER A 48 -11.53 9.81 -0.26
C SER A 48 -12.78 8.96 -0.56
N ALA A 49 -13.42 8.42 0.49
CA ALA A 49 -14.66 7.68 0.36
C ALA A 49 -15.77 8.52 -0.29
N ASP A 50 -15.84 9.81 0.02
CA ASP A 50 -16.86 10.72 -0.53
C ASP A 50 -16.75 10.92 -2.05
N GLN A 51 -15.57 10.70 -2.64
CA GLN A 51 -15.39 10.72 -4.09
C GLN A 51 -16.01 9.50 -4.77
N LEU A 52 -16.08 8.36 -4.06
CA LEU A 52 -16.56 7.09 -4.60
C LEU A 52 -18.04 6.80 -4.25
N VAL A 53 -18.59 7.44 -3.24
CA VAL A 53 -20.03 7.33 -2.92
C VAL A 53 -20.88 7.87 -4.08
N GLY A 54 -21.95 7.14 -4.43
CA GLY A 54 -22.88 7.57 -5.44
C GLY A 54 -23.49 6.44 -6.26
N LYS A 55 -24.11 6.84 -7.39
CA LYS A 55 -24.68 5.92 -8.38
C LYS A 55 -23.75 5.84 -9.59
N TRP A 56 -23.43 4.64 -9.99
CA TRP A 56 -22.41 4.37 -11.01
C TRP A 56 -22.93 3.40 -12.06
N GLY A 57 -22.76 3.70 -13.32
CA GLY A 57 -22.78 2.70 -14.38
C GLY A 57 -21.51 1.87 -14.30
N PHE A 58 -21.64 0.56 -14.47
CA PHE A 58 -20.57 -0.40 -14.23
C PHE A 58 -20.34 -1.29 -15.45
N ALA A 59 -19.08 -1.48 -15.83
CA ALA A 59 -18.62 -2.44 -16.82
C ALA A 59 -17.16 -2.84 -16.52
N ALA A 60 -16.63 -3.84 -17.23
CA ALA A 60 -15.24 -4.24 -17.07
C ALA A 60 -14.58 -4.58 -18.41
N TYR A 61 -13.25 -4.49 -18.47
CA TYR A 61 -12.46 -4.88 -19.63
C TYR A 61 -11.23 -5.69 -19.22
N HIS A 62 -10.72 -6.51 -20.13
CA HIS A 62 -9.49 -7.30 -19.94
C HIS A 62 -8.32 -6.74 -20.75
N LYS A 63 -8.57 -5.94 -21.77
CA LYS A 63 -7.55 -5.34 -22.63
C LYS A 63 -7.69 -3.84 -22.64
N ASP A 64 -6.58 -3.13 -22.47
CA ASP A 64 -6.58 -1.67 -22.38
C ASP A 64 -7.16 -0.98 -23.62
N GLU A 65 -7.07 -1.59 -24.79
CA GLU A 65 -7.68 -1.14 -26.04
C GLU A 65 -9.21 -1.04 -25.97
N ASP A 66 -9.84 -1.84 -25.10
CA ASP A 66 -11.30 -1.86 -24.90
C ASP A 66 -11.80 -0.74 -23.95
N ARG A 67 -10.90 -0.07 -23.25
CA ARG A 67 -11.24 0.93 -22.22
C ARG A 67 -12.25 1.97 -22.71
N ALA A 68 -12.01 2.55 -23.89
CA ALA A 68 -12.90 3.60 -24.42
C ALA A 68 -14.31 3.11 -24.74
N ARG A 69 -14.44 1.87 -25.23
CA ARG A 69 -15.72 1.22 -25.48
C ARG A 69 -16.42 0.91 -24.16
N THR A 70 -15.69 0.35 -23.20
CA THR A 70 -16.23 -0.04 -21.90
C THR A 70 -16.73 1.17 -21.08
N LEU A 71 -16.09 2.34 -21.20
CA LEU A 71 -16.60 3.58 -20.58
C LEU A 71 -18.01 3.93 -21.09
N LYS A 72 -18.26 3.77 -22.41
CA LYS A 72 -19.59 4.02 -23.00
C LYS A 72 -20.61 2.96 -22.54
N GLU A 73 -20.19 1.69 -22.45
CA GLU A 73 -21.02 0.60 -21.93
C GLU A 73 -21.38 0.83 -20.47
N ALA A 74 -20.42 1.22 -19.63
CA ALA A 74 -20.67 1.57 -18.24
C ALA A 74 -21.69 2.73 -18.12
N ALA A 75 -21.53 3.80 -18.91
CA ALA A 75 -22.46 4.92 -18.90
C ALA A 75 -23.89 4.51 -19.29
N ALA A 76 -24.05 3.54 -20.20
CA ALA A 76 -25.35 3.01 -20.60
C ALA A 76 -26.06 2.20 -19.50
N GLN A 77 -25.33 1.74 -18.46
CA GLN A 77 -25.88 1.00 -17.32
C GLN A 77 -26.54 1.89 -16.26
N CYS A 78 -26.57 3.19 -16.45
CA CYS A 78 -27.15 4.11 -15.48
C CYS A 78 -28.69 3.96 -15.27
N ASN A 79 -29.36 3.19 -16.10
CA ASN A 79 -30.76 2.77 -15.88
C ASN A 79 -30.90 1.74 -14.72
N ARG A 80 -29.82 1.01 -14.39
CA ARG A 80 -29.71 0.08 -13.25
C ARG A 80 -28.35 0.28 -12.57
N PRO A 81 -28.17 1.42 -11.86
CA PRO A 81 -26.87 1.80 -11.38
C PRO A 81 -26.36 0.88 -10.27
N TYR A 82 -25.07 0.65 -10.24
CA TYR A 82 -24.36 0.15 -9.08
C TYR A 82 -24.29 1.28 -8.04
N VAL A 83 -24.82 1.03 -6.84
CA VAL A 83 -24.90 2.06 -5.79
C VAL A 83 -23.84 1.80 -4.74
N ILE A 84 -22.95 2.76 -4.55
CA ILE A 84 -21.95 2.76 -3.49
C ILE A 84 -22.43 3.71 -2.39
N ASN A 85 -22.75 3.16 -1.23
CA ASN A 85 -23.11 3.91 -0.04
C ASN A 85 -21.95 4.01 0.93
N LYS A 86 -22.00 5.01 1.80
CA LYS A 86 -21.08 5.10 2.94
C LYS A 86 -21.45 4.03 3.96
N GLY A 87 -20.45 3.32 4.46
CA GLY A 87 -20.63 2.32 5.51
C GLY A 87 -20.68 2.94 6.91
N PRO A 88 -21.10 2.17 7.93
CA PRO A 88 -21.28 2.64 9.29
C PRO A 88 -19.98 3.10 9.97
N THR A 89 -18.81 2.62 9.52
CA THR A 89 -17.51 3.04 10.03
C THR A 89 -16.79 4.06 9.14
N GLY A 90 -17.48 4.54 8.07
CA GLY A 90 -16.97 5.54 7.14
C GLY A 90 -16.32 4.97 5.88
N GLY A 91 -16.34 3.65 5.74
CA GLY A 91 -15.94 2.93 4.52
C GLY A 91 -17.01 2.99 3.43
N LEU A 92 -16.91 2.09 2.48
CA LEU A 92 -17.78 1.98 1.30
C LEU A 92 -18.47 0.62 1.27
N MET A 93 -19.79 0.60 1.11
CA MET A 93 -20.56 -0.63 0.98
C MET A 93 -20.47 -1.14 -0.46
N MET A 94 -19.69 -2.20 -0.66
CA MET A 94 -19.44 -2.82 -1.98
C MET A 94 -19.37 -4.34 -1.85
N ASN A 95 -19.48 -5.04 -3.00
CA ASN A 95 -19.31 -6.49 -3.02
C ASN A 95 -17.83 -6.87 -3.05
N LEU A 96 -17.47 -7.93 -2.34
CA LEU A 96 -16.22 -8.66 -2.55
C LEU A 96 -16.32 -9.61 -3.76
N ALA A 97 -15.20 -10.23 -4.15
CA ALA A 97 -15.18 -11.25 -5.17
C ALA A 97 -16.14 -12.40 -4.80
N ASP A 98 -16.94 -12.85 -5.76
CA ASP A 98 -17.87 -13.97 -5.61
C ASP A 98 -18.94 -13.84 -4.49
N GLN A 99 -19.10 -12.64 -3.89
CA GLN A 99 -20.07 -12.38 -2.85
C GLN A 99 -21.22 -11.52 -3.37
N LYS A 100 -22.46 -11.89 -3.02
CA LYS A 100 -23.65 -11.12 -3.35
C LYS A 100 -23.95 -10.04 -2.32
N GLU A 101 -23.57 -10.29 -1.09
CA GLU A 101 -23.77 -9.39 0.04
C GLU A 101 -22.77 -8.23 -0.03
N LEU A 102 -23.22 -7.05 0.40
CA LEU A 102 -22.36 -5.89 0.54
C LEU A 102 -21.52 -6.01 1.82
N SER A 103 -20.23 -5.77 1.68
CA SER A 103 -19.28 -5.63 2.79
C SER A 103 -18.82 -4.19 2.89
N GLU A 104 -18.50 -3.72 4.09
CA GLU A 104 -17.87 -2.43 4.24
C GLU A 104 -16.37 -2.55 3.92
N LEU A 105 -15.95 -1.85 2.87
CA LEU A 105 -14.57 -1.78 2.40
C LEU A 105 -13.96 -0.43 2.79
N VAL A 106 -12.69 -0.42 3.14
CA VAL A 106 -11.95 0.78 3.52
C VAL A 106 -10.90 1.15 2.48
N LEU A 107 -10.67 2.45 2.33
CA LEU A 107 -9.58 2.96 1.50
C LEU A 107 -8.28 2.93 2.32
N LYS A 108 -7.24 2.36 1.75
CA LYS A 108 -5.94 2.14 2.37
C LYS A 108 -4.84 2.75 1.51
N ALA A 109 -3.89 3.44 2.13
CA ALA A 109 -2.70 3.94 1.43
C ALA A 109 -1.63 2.85 1.35
N GLY A 110 -1.13 2.58 0.17
CA GLY A 110 0.01 1.70 -0.04
C GLY A 110 1.36 2.43 0.02
N PRO A 111 2.47 1.69 0.12
CA PRO A 111 3.82 2.26 0.28
C PRO A 111 4.25 3.18 -0.87
N SER A 112 3.74 2.96 -2.07
CA SER A 112 4.07 3.72 -3.30
C SER A 112 3.05 4.82 -3.62
N GLY A 113 2.20 5.23 -2.65
CA GLY A 113 1.14 6.22 -2.87
C GLY A 113 -0.09 5.69 -3.61
N GLN A 114 -0.15 4.39 -3.88
CA GLN A 114 -1.34 3.75 -4.43
C GLN A 114 -2.47 3.74 -3.40
N THR A 115 -3.69 3.84 -3.88
CA THR A 115 -4.89 3.67 -3.05
C THR A 115 -5.46 2.29 -3.27
N TYR A 116 -5.67 1.56 -2.19
CA TYR A 116 -6.32 0.26 -2.18
C TYR A 116 -7.71 0.36 -1.57
N LEU A 117 -8.62 -0.48 -2.02
CA LEU A 117 -9.98 -0.60 -1.52
C LEU A 117 -10.27 -2.07 -1.22
N GLY A 118 -10.52 -2.40 0.04
CA GLY A 118 -10.74 -3.78 0.47
C GLY A 118 -11.19 -3.86 1.93
N PRO A 119 -11.29 -5.08 2.48
CA PRO A 119 -11.59 -5.28 3.89
C PRO A 119 -10.62 -4.53 4.81
N PRO A 120 -11.01 -4.20 6.07
CA PRO A 120 -10.07 -3.64 7.03
C PRO A 120 -8.82 -4.50 7.21
N GLY A 121 -7.65 -3.86 7.37
CA GLY A 121 -6.35 -4.51 7.50
C GLY A 121 -5.29 -3.87 6.62
N ASP A 122 -4.21 -4.61 6.34
CA ASP A 122 -3.07 -4.14 5.55
C ASP A 122 -3.47 -3.84 4.10
N ALA A 123 -2.76 -2.88 3.47
CA ALA A 123 -2.94 -2.53 2.07
C ALA A 123 -2.23 -3.53 1.15
N GLY A 124 -2.86 -3.86 0.01
CA GLY A 124 -2.29 -4.73 -1.01
C GLY A 124 -2.49 -6.22 -0.75
N THR A 125 -3.47 -6.59 0.05
CA THR A 125 -3.88 -8.00 0.24
C THR A 125 -4.66 -8.52 -0.98
N ALA A 126 -4.84 -9.83 -1.09
CA ALA A 126 -5.54 -10.48 -2.20
C ALA A 126 -6.98 -9.97 -2.39
N ASP A 127 -7.66 -9.62 -1.28
CA ASP A 127 -9.05 -9.12 -1.31
C ASP A 127 -9.15 -7.62 -1.64
N ASP A 128 -8.02 -6.97 -1.86
CA ASP A 128 -7.98 -5.55 -2.22
C ASP A 128 -8.11 -5.34 -3.72
N ARG A 129 -8.53 -4.13 -4.05
CA ARG A 129 -8.50 -3.57 -5.41
C ARG A 129 -7.66 -2.31 -5.42
N ILE A 130 -6.81 -2.15 -6.41
CA ILE A 130 -6.14 -0.88 -6.68
C ILE A 130 -7.17 0.07 -7.29
N VAL A 131 -7.32 1.25 -6.69
CA VAL A 131 -8.18 2.33 -7.22
C VAL A 131 -7.32 3.28 -8.05
N SER A 132 -7.76 3.56 -9.26
CA SER A 132 -7.03 4.43 -10.18
C SER A 132 -7.96 5.25 -11.08
N ASN A 133 -7.39 6.22 -11.81
CA ASN A 133 -8.11 7.07 -12.76
C ASN A 133 -9.34 7.75 -12.13
N VAL A 134 -9.20 8.23 -10.89
CA VAL A 134 -10.31 8.87 -10.17
C VAL A 134 -10.46 10.31 -10.62
N ASP A 135 -11.64 10.60 -11.14
CA ASP A 135 -12.06 11.98 -11.46
C ASP A 135 -13.52 12.21 -11.02
N ALA A 136 -14.10 13.37 -11.35
CA ALA A 136 -15.47 13.70 -10.96
C ALA A 136 -16.53 12.76 -11.59
N ASN A 137 -16.20 12.13 -12.72
CA ASN A 137 -17.12 11.38 -13.57
C ASN A 137 -16.86 9.88 -13.59
N SER A 138 -15.65 9.44 -13.24
CA SER A 138 -15.27 8.04 -13.36
C SER A 138 -14.17 7.64 -12.39
N PHE A 139 -14.06 6.34 -12.15
CA PHE A 139 -12.89 5.71 -11.56
C PHE A 139 -12.77 4.26 -12.06
N THR A 140 -11.61 3.66 -11.86
CA THR A 140 -11.34 2.26 -12.19
C THR A 140 -10.81 1.50 -10.99
N THR A 141 -11.08 0.19 -10.95
CA THR A 141 -10.46 -0.70 -9.98
C THR A 141 -9.96 -1.97 -10.65
N VAL A 142 -8.85 -2.51 -10.15
CA VAL A 142 -8.34 -3.82 -10.55
C VAL A 142 -7.99 -4.62 -9.29
N TRP A 143 -8.29 -5.91 -9.28
CA TRP A 143 -7.98 -6.78 -8.15
C TRP A 143 -6.47 -6.94 -7.98
N VAL A 144 -6.02 -6.99 -6.72
CA VAL A 144 -4.62 -7.32 -6.38
C VAL A 144 -4.35 -8.79 -6.64
N ASP A 145 -5.31 -9.66 -6.31
CA ASP A 145 -5.25 -11.08 -6.61
C ASP A 145 -5.27 -11.32 -8.12
N PRO A 146 -4.27 -12.04 -8.68
CA PRO A 146 -4.16 -12.24 -10.12
C PRO A 146 -5.27 -13.10 -10.72
N ASP A 147 -5.82 -14.04 -9.97
CA ASP A 147 -6.92 -14.91 -10.44
C ASP A 147 -8.20 -14.09 -10.54
N ASN A 148 -8.49 -13.24 -9.54
CA ASN A 148 -9.60 -12.29 -9.58
C ASN A 148 -9.40 -11.24 -10.68
N ALA A 149 -8.18 -10.71 -10.84
CA ALA A 149 -7.86 -9.77 -11.93
C ALA A 149 -8.08 -10.40 -13.31
N SER A 150 -7.66 -11.65 -13.49
CA SER A 150 -7.88 -12.40 -14.73
C SER A 150 -9.36 -12.68 -14.99
N ARG A 151 -10.14 -12.98 -13.94
CA ARG A 151 -11.57 -13.30 -14.03
C ARG A 151 -12.45 -12.07 -14.29
N TYR A 152 -12.23 -10.99 -13.55
CA TYR A 152 -13.08 -9.81 -13.54
C TYR A 152 -12.56 -8.64 -14.39
N GLY A 153 -11.28 -8.67 -14.75
CA GLY A 153 -10.64 -7.60 -15.50
C GLY A 153 -10.52 -6.29 -14.69
N THR A 154 -10.34 -5.20 -15.41
CA THR A 154 -10.38 -3.84 -14.87
C THR A 154 -11.81 -3.34 -14.86
N SER A 155 -12.35 -3.09 -13.69
CA SER A 155 -13.69 -2.54 -13.49
C SER A 155 -13.70 -1.05 -13.75
N VAL A 156 -14.70 -0.57 -14.47
CA VAL A 156 -14.92 0.84 -14.80
C VAL A 156 -16.24 1.30 -14.19
N TYR A 157 -16.17 2.40 -13.47
CA TYR A 157 -17.32 3.07 -12.88
C TYR A 157 -17.50 4.44 -13.53
N VAL A 158 -18.67 4.71 -14.10
CA VAL A 158 -19.04 6.00 -14.68
C VAL A 158 -20.18 6.60 -13.88
N ARG A 159 -20.03 7.83 -13.41
CA ARG A 159 -21.03 8.47 -12.54
C ARG A 159 -22.36 8.67 -13.27
N CYS A 160 -23.44 8.22 -12.64
CA CYS A 160 -24.80 8.40 -13.13
C CYS A 160 -25.40 9.70 -12.59
N GLY A 161 -25.87 10.56 -13.49
CA GLY A 161 -26.42 11.87 -13.16
C GLY A 161 -25.34 12.95 -13.03
N LYS A 162 -25.69 14.19 -13.28
CA LYS A 162 -24.82 15.34 -13.02
C LYS A 162 -24.85 15.63 -11.51
N ARG A 163 -23.69 15.93 -10.94
CA ARG A 163 -23.61 16.59 -9.62
C ARG A 163 -24.24 17.95 -9.69
#